data_0810a8f8c995315961711c923abc2578
#
_entry.id   0810a8f8c995315961711c923abc2578
#
_cell.length_a   1.000
_cell.length_b   1.000
_cell.length_c   1.000
_cell.angle_alpha   90.00
_cell.angle_beta   90.00
_cell.angle_gamma   90.00
#
_symmetry.space_group_name_H-M   'P 1'
#
loop_
_entity.id
_entity.type
_entity.pdbx_description
1 polymer ?
#
loop_
_entity_poly.entity_id
_entity_poly.type
_entity_poly.pdbx_seq_one_letter_code
_entity_poly.pdbx_strand_id
1 'polypeptide(L)'
;MNYIGSKRTLLPFIDQCITSIAGEVARSGTFCDLFAGTGAVGRFYKLQGCSVTANDWQFYGFVLNQHYIGTCDPLPFLGLKDHIPMLTTTALPERGAVVCRFLEDLPPVEGFVSRHFCPGGTTNDAVQRIYFSDANGRRCDAIRRQIDAWLRARMITKGEFYFLLTTLLENMDSVANTASVYGAFLKKLKPSALRPLTMTPVECILSKRPQRVFQNDANQLIGRLQTDILYLDPPYNSRQYAANYHVLETIARNDSPALHGKTGMRNYADRRSAYCSRRHVRKAFADLIERANARYVFLSYNNEGLLTFDDIQQVMERRGRYGRFEQAYSRFQADRPSAERKIKATQTTEYIHYLVTK
;
A
#
# COMPACT_ATOMS: atom_id res chain seq x y z
N MET A 1 -2.94 -0.08 8.61
CA MET A 1 -1.57 -0.51 8.24
C MET A 1 -0.55 0.57 8.58
N ASN A 2 0.54 0.20 9.27
CA ASN A 2 1.69 1.08 9.54
C ASN A 2 2.61 1.11 8.31
N TYR A 3 2.53 2.17 7.53
CA TYR A 3 3.24 2.27 6.26
C TYR A 3 4.20 3.46 6.27
N ILE A 4 5.50 3.20 5.98
CA ILE A 4 6.50 4.27 5.86
C ILE A 4 6.13 5.15 4.65
N GLY A 5 6.09 6.45 4.87
CA GLY A 5 5.67 7.41 3.85
C GLY A 5 4.16 7.53 3.68
N SER A 6 3.34 6.92 4.58
CA SER A 6 1.89 7.15 4.56
C SER A 6 1.57 8.63 4.63
N LYS A 7 0.80 9.12 3.69
CA LYS A 7 0.40 10.53 3.59
C LYS A 7 -0.84 10.88 4.43
N ARG A 8 -1.38 9.94 5.24
CA ARG A 8 -2.61 10.15 6.02
C ARG A 8 -2.61 11.44 6.84
N THR A 9 -1.52 11.72 7.54
CA THR A 9 -1.36 12.94 8.36
C THR A 9 -1.11 14.20 7.53
N LEU A 10 -0.65 14.04 6.29
CA LEU A 10 -0.38 15.14 5.36
C LEU A 10 -1.55 15.42 4.41
N LEU A 11 -2.62 14.60 4.42
CA LEU A 11 -3.77 14.78 3.54
C LEU A 11 -4.37 16.19 3.58
N PRO A 12 -4.56 16.85 4.75
CA PRO A 12 -5.07 18.22 4.77
C PRO A 12 -4.18 19.20 4.01
N PHE A 13 -2.86 19.09 4.17
CA PHE A 13 -1.90 19.93 3.47
C PHE A 13 -1.88 19.64 1.97
N ILE A 14 -1.83 18.36 1.59
CA ILE A 14 -1.88 17.94 0.18
C ILE A 14 -3.14 18.47 -0.48
N ASP A 15 -4.30 18.33 0.18
CA ASP A 15 -5.58 18.80 -0.34
C ASP A 15 -5.64 20.32 -0.49
N GLN A 16 -5.14 21.04 0.50
CA GLN A 16 -5.03 22.50 0.42
C GLN A 16 -4.18 22.95 -0.77
N CYS A 17 -3.00 22.33 -0.96
CA CYS A 17 -2.11 22.64 -2.08
C CYS A 17 -2.77 22.35 -3.44
N ILE A 18 -3.39 21.17 -3.57
CA ILE A 18 -4.03 20.75 -4.82
C ILE A 18 -5.25 21.65 -5.12
N THR A 19 -6.08 21.92 -4.13
CA THR A 19 -7.28 22.75 -4.31
C THR A 19 -6.92 24.19 -4.66
N SER A 20 -5.85 24.76 -4.08
CA SER A 20 -5.41 26.13 -4.39
C SER A 20 -4.96 26.33 -5.83
N ILE A 21 -4.49 25.27 -6.49
CA ILE A 21 -4.00 25.32 -7.87
C ILE A 21 -5.04 24.80 -8.87
N ALA A 22 -5.72 23.69 -8.56
CA ALA A 22 -6.64 23.01 -9.47
C ALA A 22 -8.12 23.40 -9.27
N GLY A 23 -8.46 24.10 -8.16
CA GLY A 23 -9.83 24.55 -7.86
C GLY A 23 -10.83 23.41 -7.81
N GLU A 24 -12.00 23.59 -8.41
CA GLU A 24 -13.10 22.60 -8.47
C GLU A 24 -12.73 21.27 -9.13
N VAL A 25 -11.69 21.26 -9.98
CA VAL A 25 -11.20 20.02 -10.60
C VAL A 25 -10.74 19.01 -9.52
N ALA A 26 -10.26 19.50 -8.38
CA ALA A 26 -9.89 18.66 -7.23
C ALA A 26 -11.08 17.95 -6.57
N ARG A 27 -12.33 18.29 -6.93
CA ARG A 27 -13.56 17.70 -6.35
C ARG A 27 -14.37 16.88 -7.35
N SER A 28 -14.17 17.10 -8.65
CA SER A 28 -15.00 16.48 -9.69
C SER A 28 -14.24 15.94 -10.87
N GLY A 29 -12.93 16.21 -10.94
CA GLY A 29 -12.07 15.81 -12.05
C GLY A 29 -11.61 14.36 -12.02
N THR A 30 -10.72 14.04 -12.94
CA THR A 30 -9.96 12.80 -12.97
C THR A 30 -8.66 12.97 -12.18
N PHE A 31 -8.39 12.04 -11.27
CA PHE A 31 -7.23 12.06 -10.37
C PHE A 31 -6.39 10.80 -10.55
N CYS A 32 -5.11 10.93 -10.82
CA CYS A 32 -4.19 9.79 -10.93
C CYS A 32 -3.19 9.79 -9.77
N ASP A 33 -3.24 8.75 -8.91
CA ASP A 33 -2.26 8.44 -7.88
C ASP A 33 -1.29 7.38 -8.42
N LEU A 34 -0.17 7.84 -8.98
CA LEU A 34 0.70 6.97 -9.78
C LEU A 34 1.64 6.08 -8.93
N PHE A 35 1.88 6.46 -7.68
CA PHE A 35 2.67 5.70 -6.69
C PHE A 35 1.85 5.48 -5.42
N ALA A 36 0.70 4.84 -5.59
CA ALA A 36 -0.39 4.89 -4.61
C ALA A 36 -0.07 4.22 -3.25
N GLY A 37 0.91 3.31 -3.19
CA GLY A 37 1.25 2.60 -1.95
C GLY A 37 0.02 1.92 -1.34
N THR A 38 -0.40 2.38 -0.15
CA THR A 38 -1.59 1.88 0.53
C THR A 38 -2.90 2.53 0.07
N GLY A 39 -2.86 3.41 -0.93
CA GLY A 39 -4.04 4.08 -1.48
C GLY A 39 -4.58 5.24 -0.66
N ALA A 40 -3.81 5.80 0.28
CA ALA A 40 -4.32 6.83 1.18
C ALA A 40 -4.78 8.10 0.46
N VAL A 41 -4.03 8.57 -0.53
CA VAL A 41 -4.36 9.78 -1.30
C VAL A 41 -5.47 9.50 -2.30
N GLY A 42 -5.35 8.43 -3.09
CA GLY A 42 -6.39 8.04 -4.04
C GLY A 42 -7.75 7.79 -3.37
N ARG A 43 -7.75 7.11 -2.21
CA ARG A 43 -8.95 6.90 -1.37
C ARG A 43 -9.58 8.22 -0.94
N PHE A 44 -8.77 9.19 -0.50
CA PHE A 44 -9.26 10.51 -0.11
C PHE A 44 -9.97 11.19 -1.27
N TYR A 45 -9.36 11.24 -2.47
CA TYR A 45 -9.97 11.88 -3.63
C TYR A 45 -11.18 11.11 -4.19
N LYS A 46 -11.24 9.79 -4.04
CA LYS A 46 -12.46 9.01 -4.31
C LYS A 46 -13.62 9.47 -3.43
N LEU A 47 -13.38 9.69 -2.13
CA LEU A 47 -14.38 10.22 -1.18
C LEU A 47 -14.82 11.65 -1.51
N GLN A 48 -13.93 12.46 -2.11
CA GLN A 48 -14.26 13.80 -2.59
C GLN A 48 -15.06 13.79 -3.90
N GLY A 49 -15.30 12.63 -4.52
CA GLY A 49 -16.09 12.52 -5.75
C GLY A 49 -15.27 12.48 -7.05
N CYS A 50 -13.95 12.36 -6.99
CA CYS A 50 -13.12 12.22 -8.17
C CYS A 50 -13.24 10.83 -8.82
N SER A 51 -12.98 10.77 -10.13
CA SER A 51 -12.68 9.52 -10.84
C SER A 51 -11.19 9.22 -10.68
N VAL A 52 -10.86 8.22 -9.84
CA VAL A 52 -9.48 7.95 -9.46
C VAL A 52 -8.88 6.82 -10.30
N THR A 53 -7.67 7.05 -10.79
CA THR A 53 -6.79 6.03 -11.32
C THR A 53 -5.63 5.85 -10.33
N ALA A 54 -5.45 4.65 -9.78
CA ALA A 54 -4.35 4.33 -8.88
C ALA A 54 -3.39 3.33 -9.53
N ASN A 55 -2.10 3.44 -9.22
CA ASN A 55 -1.10 2.47 -9.66
C ASN A 55 -0.11 2.19 -8.52
N ASP A 56 0.19 0.92 -8.31
CA ASP A 56 1.33 0.51 -7.51
C ASP A 56 2.01 -0.71 -8.13
N TRP A 57 3.34 -0.74 -8.07
CA TRP A 57 4.09 -1.84 -8.67
C TRP A 57 4.09 -3.09 -7.78
N GLN A 58 3.99 -2.93 -6.46
CA GLN A 58 3.91 -4.04 -5.51
C GLN A 58 2.51 -4.65 -5.51
N PHE A 59 2.44 -5.98 -5.47
CA PHE A 59 1.14 -6.66 -5.53
C PHE A 59 0.29 -6.41 -4.28
N TYR A 60 0.91 -6.36 -3.09
CA TYR A 60 0.15 -5.99 -1.87
C TYR A 60 -0.45 -4.59 -1.99
N GLY A 61 0.29 -3.61 -2.54
CA GLY A 61 -0.22 -2.26 -2.79
C GLY A 61 -1.35 -2.27 -3.82
N PHE A 62 -1.19 -3.01 -4.91
CA PHE A 62 -2.25 -3.21 -5.90
C PHE A 62 -3.52 -3.82 -5.28
N VAL A 63 -3.42 -4.84 -4.41
CA VAL A 63 -4.55 -5.45 -3.69
C VAL A 63 -5.30 -4.43 -2.85
N LEU A 64 -4.56 -3.64 -2.05
CA LEU A 64 -5.15 -2.58 -1.22
C LEU A 64 -5.90 -1.55 -2.09
N ASN A 65 -5.29 -1.12 -3.19
CA ASN A 65 -5.90 -0.16 -4.11
C ASN A 65 -7.11 -0.74 -4.85
N GLN A 66 -7.08 -2.03 -5.24
CA GLN A 66 -8.24 -2.70 -5.82
C GLN A 66 -9.43 -2.69 -4.88
N HIS A 67 -9.19 -2.89 -3.58
CA HIS A 67 -10.27 -2.81 -2.61
C HIS A 67 -10.73 -1.35 -2.38
N TYR A 68 -9.83 -0.46 -1.95
CA TYR A 68 -10.21 0.89 -1.52
C TYR A 68 -10.64 1.80 -2.67
N ILE A 69 -10.06 1.62 -3.86
CA ILE A 69 -10.32 2.47 -5.01
C ILE A 69 -11.15 1.73 -6.05
N GLY A 70 -10.74 0.53 -6.46
CA GLY A 70 -11.37 -0.23 -7.53
C GLY A 70 -12.74 -0.80 -7.19
N THR A 71 -13.03 -1.12 -5.92
CA THR A 71 -14.36 -1.60 -5.50
C THR A 71 -15.33 -0.43 -5.45
N CYS A 72 -16.35 -0.45 -6.30
CA CYS A 72 -17.36 0.62 -6.42
C CYS A 72 -18.74 0.19 -5.96
N ASP A 73 -19.03 -1.09 -6.00
CA ASP A 73 -20.33 -1.69 -5.68
C ASP A 73 -20.28 -2.46 -4.36
N PRO A 74 -21.45 -2.69 -3.73
CA PRO A 74 -21.55 -3.56 -2.56
C PRO A 74 -21.06 -4.98 -2.86
N LEU A 75 -20.55 -5.66 -1.84
CA LEU A 75 -20.00 -7.00 -1.91
C LEU A 75 -21.01 -8.03 -1.38
N PRO A 76 -21.78 -8.71 -2.26
CA PRO A 76 -22.92 -9.50 -1.85
C PRO A 76 -22.59 -10.91 -1.36
N PHE A 77 -21.41 -11.47 -1.67
CA PHE A 77 -20.99 -12.83 -1.30
C PHE A 77 -22.01 -13.92 -1.63
N LEU A 78 -22.68 -13.80 -2.79
CA LEU A 78 -23.79 -14.69 -3.18
C LEU A 78 -23.37 -16.15 -3.31
N GLY A 79 -22.18 -16.42 -3.83
CA GLY A 79 -21.68 -17.79 -4.02
C GLY A 79 -21.27 -18.48 -2.72
N LEU A 80 -21.31 -17.78 -1.56
CA LEU A 80 -21.02 -18.37 -0.25
C LEU A 80 -22.26 -18.74 0.57
N LYS A 81 -23.48 -18.51 0.07
CA LYS A 81 -24.72 -18.70 0.83
C LYS A 81 -24.91 -20.14 1.34
N ASP A 82 -24.53 -21.13 0.55
CA ASP A 82 -24.66 -22.54 0.92
C ASP A 82 -23.62 -22.96 1.96
N HIS A 83 -22.49 -22.24 2.04
CA HIS A 83 -21.40 -22.47 2.99
C HIS A 83 -21.55 -21.64 4.27
N ILE A 84 -22.19 -20.49 4.17
CA ILE A 84 -22.42 -19.53 5.25
C ILE A 84 -23.92 -19.14 5.23
N PRO A 85 -24.81 -19.98 5.78
CA PRO A 85 -26.27 -19.77 5.69
C PRO A 85 -26.74 -18.41 6.23
N MET A 86 -26.02 -17.85 7.21
CA MET A 86 -26.31 -16.50 7.75
C MET A 86 -26.36 -15.41 6.68
N LEU A 87 -25.65 -15.56 5.55
CA LEU A 87 -25.67 -14.59 4.46
C LEU A 87 -27.05 -14.43 3.80
N THR A 88 -27.95 -15.40 3.95
CA THR A 88 -29.31 -15.32 3.39
C THR A 88 -30.18 -14.29 4.11
N THR A 89 -29.98 -14.12 5.42
CA THR A 89 -30.73 -13.19 6.28
C THR A 89 -29.98 -11.91 6.61
N THR A 90 -28.66 -11.86 6.33
CA THR A 90 -27.80 -10.70 6.65
C THR A 90 -27.99 -9.58 5.62
N ALA A 91 -28.15 -8.35 6.11
CA ALA A 91 -28.20 -7.15 5.28
C ALA A 91 -26.88 -6.99 4.47
N LEU A 92 -27.01 -6.50 3.24
CA LEU A 92 -25.90 -6.43 2.28
C LEU A 92 -24.61 -5.76 2.82
N PRO A 93 -24.66 -4.61 3.53
CA PRO A 93 -23.47 -3.96 4.08
C PRO A 93 -22.73 -4.82 5.14
N GLU A 94 -23.44 -5.71 5.83
CA GLU A 94 -22.91 -6.50 6.93
C GLU A 94 -22.33 -7.87 6.50
N ARG A 95 -22.58 -8.28 5.26
CA ARG A 95 -22.16 -9.61 4.75
C ARG A 95 -20.66 -9.80 4.79
N GLY A 96 -19.90 -8.77 4.47
CA GLY A 96 -18.44 -8.80 4.60
C GLY A 96 -17.97 -9.16 6.01
N ALA A 97 -18.63 -8.62 7.05
CA ALA A 97 -18.30 -8.94 8.44
C ALA A 97 -18.66 -10.39 8.80
N VAL A 98 -19.76 -10.92 8.28
CA VAL A 98 -20.14 -12.33 8.48
C VAL A 98 -19.11 -13.27 7.86
N VAL A 99 -18.66 -12.98 6.63
CA VAL A 99 -17.62 -13.79 5.95
C VAL A 99 -16.27 -13.69 6.69
N CYS A 100 -15.91 -12.50 7.14
CA CYS A 100 -14.69 -12.31 7.94
C CYS A 100 -14.71 -13.13 9.23
N ARG A 101 -15.84 -13.15 9.94
CA ARG A 101 -16.02 -13.97 11.16
C ARG A 101 -15.89 -15.46 10.86
N PHE A 102 -16.52 -15.95 9.79
CA PHE A 102 -16.36 -17.33 9.34
C PHE A 102 -14.88 -17.69 9.10
N LEU A 103 -14.12 -16.80 8.44
CA LEU A 103 -12.68 -17.00 8.19
C LEU A 103 -11.87 -16.99 9.49
N GLU A 104 -12.26 -16.18 10.47
CA GLU A 104 -11.62 -16.10 11.77
C GLU A 104 -11.77 -17.41 12.57
N ASP A 105 -12.91 -18.09 12.41
CA ASP A 105 -13.24 -19.35 13.12
C ASP A 105 -12.65 -20.60 12.45
N LEU A 106 -11.93 -20.46 11.33
CA LEU A 106 -11.30 -21.60 10.66
C LEU A 106 -10.26 -22.28 11.57
N PRO A 107 -10.18 -23.61 11.57
CA PRO A 107 -9.09 -24.31 12.24
C PRO A 107 -7.75 -23.89 11.65
N PRO A 108 -6.75 -23.56 12.50
CA PRO A 108 -5.43 -23.16 12.02
C PRO A 108 -4.74 -24.31 11.30
N VAL A 109 -4.01 -23.99 10.23
CA VAL A 109 -3.27 -24.97 9.44
C VAL A 109 -1.80 -24.55 9.29
N GLU A 110 -0.94 -25.53 9.08
CA GLU A 110 0.44 -25.27 8.73
C GLU A 110 0.56 -24.93 7.24
N GLY A 111 1.26 -23.84 6.92
CA GLY A 111 1.47 -23.39 5.55
C GLY A 111 2.75 -22.59 5.40
N PHE A 112 2.81 -21.71 4.40
CA PHE A 112 4.05 -20.99 4.08
C PHE A 112 4.42 -19.96 5.15
N VAL A 113 3.44 -19.22 5.68
CA VAL A 113 3.70 -18.16 6.69
C VAL A 113 4.18 -18.77 7.99
N SER A 114 3.51 -19.80 8.49
CA SER A 114 3.89 -20.48 9.73
C SER A 114 5.24 -21.17 9.64
N ARG A 115 5.60 -21.75 8.49
CA ARG A 115 6.88 -22.42 8.29
C ARG A 115 8.06 -21.46 8.13
N HIS A 116 7.86 -20.27 7.58
CA HIS A 116 8.96 -19.41 7.16
C HIS A 116 9.08 -18.07 7.89
N PHE A 117 8.01 -17.61 8.55
CA PHE A 117 7.96 -16.31 9.21
C PHE A 117 7.60 -16.37 10.70
N CYS A 118 7.49 -17.59 11.26
CA CYS A 118 7.17 -17.82 12.66
C CYS A 118 8.28 -18.60 13.38
N PRO A 119 8.42 -18.44 14.69
CA PRO A 119 9.51 -19.06 15.45
C PRO A 119 9.50 -20.58 15.38
N GLY A 120 8.35 -21.25 15.49
CA GLY A 120 8.24 -22.71 15.47
C GLY A 120 8.67 -23.32 14.12
N GLY A 121 8.25 -22.68 13.02
CA GLY A 121 8.60 -23.15 11.67
C GLY A 121 10.06 -22.90 11.27
N THR A 122 10.77 -22.01 11.97
CA THR A 122 12.17 -21.64 11.67
C THR A 122 13.14 -22.00 12.80
N THR A 123 12.76 -22.90 13.70
CA THR A 123 13.60 -23.31 14.85
C THR A 123 14.94 -23.90 14.43
N ASN A 124 14.96 -24.63 13.32
CA ASN A 124 16.16 -25.26 12.80
C ASN A 124 16.90 -24.43 11.73
N ASP A 125 16.39 -23.24 11.40
CA ASP A 125 17.06 -22.34 10.46
C ASP A 125 18.27 -21.66 11.12
N ALA A 126 19.23 -21.21 10.32
CA ALA A 126 20.38 -20.42 10.79
C ALA A 126 19.95 -19.13 11.52
N VAL A 127 18.75 -18.63 11.24
CA VAL A 127 18.11 -17.50 11.93
C VAL A 127 16.65 -17.82 12.12
N GLN A 128 16.23 -17.93 13.38
CA GLN A 128 14.83 -18.06 13.73
C GLN A 128 14.09 -16.74 13.43
N ARG A 129 13.13 -16.80 12.51
CA ARG A 129 12.33 -15.63 12.11
C ARG A 129 11.10 -15.50 13.00
N ILE A 130 10.89 -14.31 13.53
CA ILE A 130 9.84 -14.03 14.52
C ILE A 130 8.99 -12.84 14.04
N TYR A 131 8.47 -12.93 12.79
CA TYR A 131 7.57 -11.91 12.27
C TYR A 131 6.17 -11.99 12.87
N PHE A 132 5.72 -13.22 13.16
CA PHE A 132 4.41 -13.49 13.75
C PHE A 132 4.55 -14.59 14.83
N SER A 133 3.59 -14.68 15.74
CA SER A 133 3.46 -15.87 16.57
C SER A 133 3.06 -17.08 15.74
N ASP A 134 3.37 -18.30 16.19
CA ASP A 134 3.00 -19.54 15.50
C ASP A 134 1.50 -19.66 15.30
N ALA A 135 0.72 -19.24 16.31
CA ALA A 135 -0.74 -19.23 16.24
C ALA A 135 -1.25 -18.31 15.13
N ASN A 136 -0.71 -17.07 15.03
CA ASN A 136 -1.12 -16.11 14.01
C ASN A 136 -0.65 -16.53 12.61
N GLY A 137 0.54 -17.12 12.49
CA GLY A 137 1.03 -17.66 11.22
C GLY A 137 0.13 -18.77 10.67
N ARG A 138 -0.23 -19.75 11.52
CA ARG A 138 -1.12 -20.86 11.13
C ARG A 138 -2.54 -20.37 10.80
N ARG A 139 -3.05 -19.38 11.53
CA ARG A 139 -4.34 -18.76 11.22
C ARG A 139 -4.30 -18.01 9.88
N CYS A 140 -3.23 -17.25 9.62
CA CYS A 140 -3.01 -16.61 8.32
C CYS A 140 -3.02 -17.61 7.17
N ASP A 141 -2.31 -18.73 7.31
CA ASP A 141 -2.24 -19.79 6.31
C ASP A 141 -3.63 -20.40 6.03
N ALA A 142 -4.44 -20.67 7.09
CA ALA A 142 -5.80 -21.17 6.95
C ALA A 142 -6.69 -20.19 6.16
N ILE A 143 -6.71 -18.93 6.57
CA ILE A 143 -7.52 -17.88 5.95
C ILE A 143 -7.10 -17.68 4.50
N ARG A 144 -5.80 -17.56 4.23
CA ARG A 144 -5.27 -17.31 2.89
C ARG A 144 -5.61 -18.47 1.94
N ARG A 145 -5.46 -19.71 2.42
CA ARG A 145 -5.84 -20.92 1.68
C ARG A 145 -7.32 -20.94 1.34
N GLN A 146 -8.18 -20.57 2.29
CA GLN A 146 -9.64 -20.56 2.10
C GLN A 146 -10.07 -19.49 1.07
N ILE A 147 -9.50 -18.27 1.17
CA ILE A 147 -9.78 -17.20 0.20
C ILE A 147 -9.42 -17.65 -1.22
N ASP A 148 -8.25 -18.29 -1.41
CA ASP A 148 -7.84 -18.80 -2.72
C ASP A 148 -8.71 -19.94 -3.22
N ALA A 149 -9.16 -20.83 -2.33
CA ALA A 149 -10.06 -21.92 -2.69
C ALA A 149 -11.39 -21.37 -3.22
N TRP A 150 -11.96 -20.38 -2.54
CA TRP A 150 -13.21 -19.73 -2.99
C TRP A 150 -13.05 -19.01 -4.33
N LEU A 151 -11.93 -18.30 -4.53
CA LEU A 151 -11.66 -17.61 -5.80
C LEU A 151 -11.53 -18.63 -6.96
N ARG A 152 -10.74 -19.70 -6.76
CA ARG A 152 -10.57 -20.75 -7.77
C ARG A 152 -11.88 -21.46 -8.10
N ALA A 153 -12.72 -21.72 -7.11
CA ALA A 153 -14.04 -22.30 -7.26
C ALA A 153 -15.09 -21.30 -7.81
N ARG A 154 -14.71 -20.03 -8.05
CA ARG A 154 -15.61 -18.94 -8.48
C ARG A 154 -16.77 -18.68 -7.52
N MET A 155 -16.59 -19.01 -6.25
CA MET A 155 -17.58 -18.75 -5.21
C MET A 155 -17.57 -17.30 -4.74
N ILE A 156 -16.46 -16.59 -4.97
CA ILE A 156 -16.33 -15.16 -4.71
C ILE A 156 -15.90 -14.42 -5.98
N THR A 157 -16.36 -13.19 -6.11
CA THR A 157 -15.96 -12.27 -7.17
C THR A 157 -14.55 -11.71 -6.90
N LYS A 158 -13.94 -11.06 -7.90
CA LYS A 158 -12.65 -10.36 -7.71
C LYS A 158 -12.74 -9.25 -6.66
N GLY A 159 -13.86 -8.49 -6.63
CA GLY A 159 -14.07 -7.45 -5.62
C GLY A 159 -14.11 -8.02 -4.19
N GLU A 160 -14.83 -9.12 -3.99
CA GLU A 160 -14.90 -9.84 -2.72
C GLU A 160 -13.54 -10.44 -2.33
N PHE A 161 -12.80 -10.98 -3.30
CA PHE A 161 -11.43 -11.45 -3.08
C PHE A 161 -10.51 -10.32 -2.58
N TYR A 162 -10.50 -9.16 -3.24
CA TYR A 162 -9.66 -8.03 -2.83
C TYR A 162 -10.07 -7.47 -1.47
N PHE A 163 -11.35 -7.44 -1.14
CA PHE A 163 -11.84 -7.08 0.19
C PHE A 163 -11.27 -8.02 1.27
N LEU A 164 -11.44 -9.33 1.10
CA LEU A 164 -10.98 -10.33 2.07
C LEU A 164 -9.45 -10.33 2.21
N LEU A 165 -8.74 -10.22 1.10
CA LEU A 165 -7.28 -10.19 1.11
C LEU A 165 -6.75 -8.88 1.74
N THR A 166 -7.36 -7.73 1.45
CA THR A 166 -7.03 -6.46 2.10
C THR A 166 -7.27 -6.54 3.60
N THR A 167 -8.42 -7.11 4.01
CA THR A 167 -8.73 -7.33 5.43
C THR A 167 -7.65 -8.20 6.09
N LEU A 168 -7.24 -9.29 5.47
CA LEU A 168 -6.18 -10.14 6.00
C LEU A 168 -4.86 -9.38 6.13
N LEU A 169 -4.41 -8.67 5.08
CA LEU A 169 -3.14 -7.95 5.07
C LEU A 169 -3.08 -6.87 6.15
N GLU A 170 -4.15 -6.08 6.32
CA GLU A 170 -4.19 -5.04 7.36
C GLU A 170 -4.20 -5.62 8.78
N ASN A 171 -4.92 -6.72 9.00
CA ASN A 171 -4.95 -7.36 10.31
C ASN A 171 -3.64 -8.11 10.61
N MET A 172 -2.99 -8.73 9.60
CA MET A 172 -1.64 -9.29 9.74
C MET A 172 -0.61 -8.23 10.12
N ASP A 173 -0.65 -7.04 9.50
CA ASP A 173 0.23 -5.94 9.86
C ASP A 173 0.04 -5.47 11.32
N SER A 174 -1.19 -5.53 11.84
CA SER A 174 -1.49 -5.14 13.22
C SER A 174 -0.85 -6.06 14.27
N VAL A 175 -0.63 -7.33 13.94
CA VAL A 175 0.01 -8.35 14.78
C VAL A 175 1.43 -8.68 14.35
N ALA A 176 2.01 -7.90 13.45
CA ALA A 176 3.39 -8.09 13.01
C ALA A 176 4.40 -7.67 14.07
N ASN A 177 5.43 -8.48 14.28
CA ASN A 177 6.53 -8.24 15.24
C ASN A 177 7.66 -7.43 14.60
N THR A 178 7.31 -6.26 14.07
CA THR A 178 8.21 -5.34 13.37
C THR A 178 8.13 -3.93 13.95
N ALA A 179 9.10 -3.10 13.60
CA ALA A 179 9.12 -1.68 13.90
C ALA A 179 8.71 -0.86 12.64
N SER A 180 7.57 -1.21 12.01
CA SER A 180 6.95 -0.60 10.82
C SER A 180 7.39 -1.14 9.46
N VAL A 181 8.50 -1.85 9.34
CA VAL A 181 8.95 -2.49 8.09
C VAL A 181 9.38 -3.92 8.32
N TYR A 182 9.28 -4.75 7.29
CA TYR A 182 9.63 -6.17 7.32
C TYR A 182 11.08 -6.45 6.88
N GLY A 183 11.89 -5.42 6.64
CA GLY A 183 13.33 -5.57 6.44
C GLY A 183 14.07 -6.06 7.68
N ALA A 184 13.41 -6.09 8.84
CA ALA A 184 13.86 -6.68 10.09
C ALA A 184 12.66 -7.04 10.98
N PHE A 185 12.87 -7.94 11.93
CA PHE A 185 11.91 -8.29 12.97
C PHE A 185 12.53 -8.07 14.35
N LEU A 186 11.69 -7.91 15.38
CA LEU A 186 12.14 -7.74 16.75
C LEU A 186 12.57 -9.09 17.31
N LYS A 187 13.61 -9.13 18.16
CA LYS A 187 14.18 -10.35 18.74
C LYS A 187 13.23 -11.07 19.71
N LYS A 188 12.21 -10.38 20.23
CA LYS A 188 11.17 -10.93 21.10
C LYS A 188 9.82 -10.46 20.58
N LEU A 189 8.80 -11.30 20.71
CA LEU A 189 7.42 -10.92 20.36
C LEU A 189 6.95 -9.77 21.26
N LYS A 190 6.56 -8.66 20.62
CA LYS A 190 5.96 -7.51 21.31
C LYS A 190 4.51 -7.80 21.69
N PRO A 191 3.92 -7.09 22.67
CA PRO A 191 2.56 -7.35 23.14
C PRO A 191 1.50 -7.38 22.02
N SER A 192 1.61 -6.50 21.02
CA SER A 192 0.69 -6.51 19.89
C SER A 192 0.81 -7.76 19.00
N ALA A 193 2.00 -8.36 18.91
CA ALA A 193 2.23 -9.57 18.13
C ALA A 193 1.74 -10.86 18.83
N LEU A 194 1.49 -10.77 20.14
CA LEU A 194 0.90 -11.86 20.94
C LEU A 194 -0.63 -11.87 20.87
N ARG A 195 -1.27 -10.78 20.44
CA ARG A 195 -2.72 -10.74 20.28
C ARG A 195 -3.15 -11.73 19.17
N PRO A 196 -4.31 -12.39 19.33
CA PRO A 196 -4.85 -13.22 18.26
C PRO A 196 -5.07 -12.40 16.98
N LEU A 197 -4.77 -13.01 15.83
CA LEU A 197 -5.17 -12.46 14.54
C LEU A 197 -6.70 -12.49 14.46
N THR A 198 -7.29 -11.32 14.20
CA THR A 198 -8.70 -11.15 13.91
C THR A 198 -8.89 -10.84 12.42
N MET A 199 -10.11 -10.97 11.93
CA MET A 199 -10.51 -10.54 10.59
C MET A 199 -11.46 -9.33 10.69
N THR A 200 -10.99 -8.26 11.37
CA THR A 200 -11.75 -7.00 11.46
C THR A 200 -11.94 -6.43 10.06
N PRO A 201 -13.18 -6.32 9.55
CA PRO A 201 -13.45 -5.91 8.18
C PRO A 201 -12.92 -4.51 7.89
N VAL A 202 -12.32 -4.34 6.70
CA VAL A 202 -11.97 -3.02 6.19
C VAL A 202 -13.18 -2.32 5.60
N GLU A 203 -13.16 -0.99 5.62
CA GLU A 203 -14.24 -0.18 5.09
C GLU A 203 -14.32 -0.26 3.55
N CYS A 204 -15.54 -0.38 3.01
CA CYS A 204 -15.81 -0.27 1.58
C CYS A 204 -16.25 1.16 1.23
N ILE A 205 -15.61 1.76 0.24
CA ILE A 205 -15.98 3.09 -0.27
C ILE A 205 -16.66 2.89 -1.63
N LEU A 206 -17.98 3.05 -1.65
CA LEU A 206 -18.76 2.94 -2.87
C LEU A 206 -18.64 4.22 -3.71
N SER A 207 -18.74 4.09 -5.02
CA SER A 207 -18.67 5.24 -5.94
C SER A 207 -19.45 4.94 -7.21
N LYS A 208 -20.19 5.93 -7.70
CA LYS A 208 -20.84 5.87 -9.02
C LYS A 208 -19.90 6.27 -10.15
N ARG A 209 -18.75 6.86 -9.82
CA ARG A 209 -17.75 7.26 -10.82
C ARG A 209 -16.82 6.10 -11.15
N PRO A 210 -16.35 5.99 -12.40
CA PRO A 210 -15.42 4.94 -12.80
C PRO A 210 -14.10 5.09 -12.06
N GLN A 211 -13.60 3.99 -11.52
CA GLN A 211 -12.32 3.89 -10.82
C GLN A 211 -11.44 2.86 -11.53
N ARG A 212 -10.15 3.11 -11.60
CA ARG A 212 -9.20 2.18 -12.25
C ARG A 212 -7.98 1.94 -11.38
N VAL A 213 -7.51 0.70 -11.36
CA VAL A 213 -6.30 0.33 -10.61
C VAL A 213 -5.38 -0.50 -11.50
N PHE A 214 -4.11 -0.12 -11.51
CA PHE A 214 -3.07 -0.76 -12.29
C PHE A 214 -1.97 -1.32 -11.39
N GLN A 215 -1.27 -2.34 -11.89
CA GLN A 215 -0.06 -2.90 -11.28
C GLN A 215 1.07 -2.84 -12.32
N ASN A 216 1.65 -1.67 -12.51
CA ASN A 216 2.67 -1.45 -13.52
C ASN A 216 3.84 -0.60 -13.02
N ASP A 217 4.95 -0.66 -13.73
CA ASP A 217 5.99 0.36 -13.63
C ASP A 217 5.40 1.72 -14.03
N ALA A 218 5.64 2.75 -13.19
CA ALA A 218 5.05 4.08 -13.37
C ALA A 218 5.47 4.74 -14.71
N ASN A 219 6.73 4.59 -15.10
CA ASN A 219 7.24 5.16 -16.35
C ASN A 219 6.66 4.44 -17.58
N GLN A 220 6.39 3.13 -17.50
CA GLN A 220 5.75 2.39 -18.59
C GLN A 220 4.26 2.75 -18.73
N LEU A 221 3.61 3.05 -17.62
CA LEU A 221 2.17 3.31 -17.58
C LEU A 221 1.83 4.74 -17.98
N ILE A 222 2.62 5.75 -17.55
CA ILE A 222 2.25 7.16 -17.62
C ILE A 222 1.88 7.63 -19.02
N GLY A 223 2.57 7.19 -20.07
CA GLY A 223 2.30 7.56 -21.45
C GLY A 223 0.97 7.03 -22.02
N ARG A 224 0.25 6.16 -21.27
CA ARG A 224 -1.05 5.60 -21.65
C ARG A 224 -2.20 6.20 -20.85
N LEU A 225 -1.89 7.11 -19.93
CA LEU A 225 -2.88 7.73 -19.04
C LEU A 225 -3.10 9.18 -19.46
N GLN A 226 -4.36 9.60 -19.33
CA GLN A 226 -4.77 11.00 -19.38
C GLN A 226 -5.56 11.29 -18.12
N THR A 227 -5.27 12.42 -17.46
CA THR A 227 -5.90 12.81 -16.21
C THR A 227 -5.88 14.34 -16.06
N ASP A 228 -6.80 14.90 -15.30
CA ASP A 228 -6.74 16.32 -14.94
C ASP A 228 -5.63 16.56 -13.91
N ILE A 229 -5.56 15.73 -12.88
CA ILE A 229 -4.60 15.83 -11.79
C ILE A 229 -3.75 14.57 -11.74
N LEU A 230 -2.44 14.71 -11.85
CA LEU A 230 -1.44 13.67 -11.62
C LEU A 230 -0.75 13.93 -10.29
N TYR A 231 -0.91 13.02 -9.33
CA TYR A 231 -0.21 13.03 -8.06
C TYR A 231 0.92 12.01 -8.06
N LEU A 232 2.09 12.45 -7.65
CA LEU A 232 3.33 11.68 -7.61
C LEU A 232 3.89 11.66 -6.19
N ASP A 233 4.11 10.45 -5.65
CA ASP A 233 4.81 10.21 -4.39
C ASP A 233 5.82 9.07 -4.59
N PRO A 234 6.82 9.27 -5.48
CA PRO A 234 7.79 8.23 -5.76
C PRO A 234 8.67 7.95 -4.54
N PRO A 235 9.30 6.76 -4.45
CA PRO A 235 10.35 6.53 -3.47
C PRO A 235 11.42 7.63 -3.52
N TYR A 236 11.74 8.22 -2.37
CA TYR A 236 12.71 9.31 -2.27
C TYR A 236 14.06 8.91 -1.67
N ASN A 237 14.21 7.65 -1.23
CA ASN A 237 15.45 7.14 -0.66
C ASN A 237 15.92 5.85 -1.35
N SER A 238 17.13 5.38 -1.04
CA SER A 238 17.73 4.19 -1.66
C SER A 238 17.08 2.85 -1.24
N ARG A 239 16.14 2.84 -0.32
CA ARG A 239 15.50 1.62 0.19
C ARG A 239 14.38 1.19 -0.72
N GLN A 240 14.47 -0.03 -1.25
CA GLN A 240 13.43 -0.61 -2.11
C GLN A 240 12.19 -1.00 -1.28
N TYR A 241 11.02 -0.55 -1.68
CA TYR A 241 9.75 -0.93 -1.03
C TYR A 241 9.48 -2.42 -1.12
N ALA A 242 9.90 -3.07 -2.21
CA ALA A 242 9.85 -4.52 -2.36
C ALA A 242 10.60 -5.27 -1.23
N ALA A 243 11.71 -4.71 -0.74
CA ALA A 243 12.44 -5.25 0.40
C ALA A 243 11.77 -4.91 1.75
N ASN A 244 11.22 -3.69 1.87
CA ASN A 244 10.60 -3.24 3.11
C ASN A 244 9.32 -3.99 3.47
N TYR A 245 8.56 -4.46 2.47
CA TYR A 245 7.25 -5.10 2.64
C TYR A 245 7.18 -6.52 2.05
N HIS A 246 8.33 -7.20 1.91
CA HIS A 246 8.44 -8.52 1.28
C HIS A 246 7.56 -9.60 1.92
N VAL A 247 7.29 -9.54 3.22
CA VAL A 247 6.42 -10.50 3.91
C VAL A 247 4.97 -10.29 3.50
N LEU A 248 4.48 -9.04 3.49
CA LEU A 248 3.12 -8.73 3.02
C LEU A 248 2.95 -9.07 1.53
N GLU A 249 3.97 -8.80 0.71
CA GLU A 249 3.99 -9.21 -0.71
C GLU A 249 3.88 -10.73 -0.85
N THR A 250 4.54 -11.49 0.03
CA THR A 250 4.51 -12.96 0.02
C THR A 250 3.13 -13.48 0.46
N ILE A 251 2.54 -12.91 1.51
CA ILE A 251 1.17 -13.25 1.93
C ILE A 251 0.15 -12.92 0.82
N ALA A 252 0.28 -11.73 0.22
CA ALA A 252 -0.63 -11.31 -0.84
C ALA A 252 -0.56 -12.23 -2.06
N ARG A 253 0.63 -12.60 -2.52
CA ARG A 253 0.83 -13.46 -3.69
C ARG A 253 0.52 -14.93 -3.44
N ASN A 254 0.83 -15.42 -2.25
CA ASN A 254 0.70 -16.84 -1.88
C ASN A 254 1.34 -17.80 -2.90
N ASP A 255 2.53 -17.42 -3.40
CA ASP A 255 3.23 -18.08 -4.51
C ASP A 255 4.44 -18.94 -4.06
N SER A 256 4.60 -19.13 -2.75
CA SER A 256 5.64 -19.96 -2.13
C SER A 256 7.06 -19.70 -2.70
N PRO A 257 7.57 -18.47 -2.68
CA PRO A 257 8.83 -18.12 -3.29
C PRO A 257 10.03 -18.73 -2.55
N ALA A 258 11.16 -18.92 -3.25
CA ALA A 258 12.42 -19.14 -2.59
C ALA A 258 12.80 -17.92 -1.74
N LEU A 259 13.20 -18.17 -0.48
CA LEU A 259 13.55 -17.12 0.48
C LEU A 259 15.06 -17.04 0.67
N HIS A 260 15.57 -15.81 0.83
CA HIS A 260 16.98 -15.52 0.95
C HIS A 260 17.31 -14.68 2.18
N GLY A 261 18.51 -14.89 2.74
CA GLY A 261 19.04 -14.09 3.83
C GLY A 261 18.32 -14.27 5.16
N LYS A 262 18.77 -13.52 6.16
CA LYS A 262 18.28 -13.61 7.55
C LYS A 262 16.81 -13.28 7.69
N THR A 263 16.30 -12.35 6.88
CA THR A 263 14.92 -11.86 6.94
C THR A 263 13.94 -12.69 6.13
N GLY A 264 14.41 -13.74 5.40
CA GLY A 264 13.55 -14.55 4.53
C GLY A 264 12.97 -13.72 3.38
N MET A 265 13.83 -12.95 2.70
CA MET A 265 13.42 -12.08 1.62
C MET A 265 13.17 -12.87 0.34
N ARG A 266 12.05 -12.60 -0.33
CA ARG A 266 11.80 -13.10 -1.69
C ARG A 266 12.66 -12.38 -2.72
N ASN A 267 12.92 -12.98 -3.88
CA ASN A 267 13.56 -12.28 -4.98
C ASN A 267 12.67 -11.14 -5.48
N TYR A 268 13.25 -9.95 -5.65
CA TYR A 268 12.58 -8.74 -6.15
C TYR A 268 13.41 -8.01 -7.21
N ALA A 269 14.32 -8.72 -7.88
CA ALA A 269 15.21 -8.11 -8.88
C ALA A 269 14.45 -7.41 -10.01
N ASP A 270 13.29 -7.97 -10.40
CA ASP A 270 12.35 -7.45 -11.39
C ASP A 270 11.50 -6.26 -10.89
N ARG A 271 11.56 -5.96 -9.59
CA ARG A 271 10.76 -4.91 -8.91
C ARG A 271 11.62 -3.80 -8.31
N ARG A 272 12.84 -3.63 -8.81
CA ARG A 272 13.73 -2.55 -8.37
C ARG A 272 13.32 -1.23 -8.99
N SER A 273 12.89 -0.28 -8.16
CA SER A 273 12.54 1.06 -8.61
C SER A 273 13.76 1.89 -8.97
N ALA A 274 13.73 2.52 -10.14
CA ALA A 274 14.74 3.50 -10.56
C ALA A 274 14.76 4.73 -9.65
N TYR A 275 13.63 5.04 -9.01
CA TYR A 275 13.49 6.13 -8.03
C TYR A 275 14.27 5.89 -6.73
N CYS A 276 14.66 4.65 -6.43
CA CYS A 276 15.54 4.32 -5.31
C CYS A 276 17.05 4.37 -5.67
N SER A 277 17.40 4.83 -6.87
CA SER A 277 18.78 4.86 -7.35
C SER A 277 19.22 6.28 -7.68
N ARG A 278 20.21 6.82 -6.95
CA ARG A 278 20.78 8.15 -7.23
C ARG A 278 21.24 8.30 -8.69
N ARG A 279 21.73 7.23 -9.31
CA ARG A 279 22.18 7.22 -10.72
C ARG A 279 21.02 7.35 -11.71
N HIS A 280 19.84 6.82 -11.37
CA HIS A 280 18.74 6.66 -12.32
C HIS A 280 17.53 7.58 -12.05
N VAL A 281 17.37 8.08 -10.83
CA VAL A 281 16.15 8.80 -10.40
C VAL A 281 15.88 10.04 -11.25
N ARG A 282 16.90 10.86 -11.57
CA ARG A 282 16.72 12.08 -12.36
C ARG A 282 16.23 11.77 -13.78
N LYS A 283 16.82 10.75 -14.42
CA LYS A 283 16.39 10.30 -15.76
C LYS A 283 14.97 9.75 -15.74
N ALA A 284 14.64 8.91 -14.74
CA ALA A 284 13.30 8.34 -14.60
C ALA A 284 12.25 9.42 -14.36
N PHE A 285 12.55 10.40 -13.48
CA PHE A 285 11.64 11.52 -13.22
C PHE A 285 11.45 12.41 -14.46
N ALA A 286 12.52 12.73 -15.19
CA ALA A 286 12.43 13.54 -16.41
C ALA A 286 11.59 12.84 -17.49
N ASP A 287 11.80 11.53 -17.72
CA ASP A 287 10.98 10.73 -18.66
C ASP A 287 9.51 10.69 -18.25
N LEU A 288 9.23 10.53 -16.93
CA LEU A 288 7.85 10.51 -16.42
C LEU A 288 7.16 11.86 -16.68
N ILE A 289 7.78 12.98 -16.33
CA ILE A 289 7.21 14.33 -16.52
C ILE A 289 7.03 14.64 -18.01
N GLU A 290 7.99 14.27 -18.87
CA GLU A 290 7.91 14.48 -20.32
C GLU A 290 6.72 13.77 -20.95
N ARG A 291 6.43 12.55 -20.49
CA ARG A 291 5.36 11.69 -21.03
C ARG A 291 4.02 11.87 -20.33
N ALA A 292 3.96 12.64 -19.25
CA ALA A 292 2.73 12.88 -18.53
C ALA A 292 1.73 13.69 -19.36
N ASN A 293 0.50 13.17 -19.52
CA ASN A 293 -0.64 13.87 -20.09
C ASN A 293 -1.61 14.24 -18.96
N ALA A 294 -1.30 15.36 -18.29
CA ALA A 294 -2.07 15.86 -17.16
C ALA A 294 -2.06 17.39 -17.19
N ARG A 295 -3.19 18.00 -16.81
CA ARG A 295 -3.30 19.47 -16.69
C ARG A 295 -2.55 20.00 -15.48
N TYR A 296 -2.60 19.26 -14.38
CA TYR A 296 -1.93 19.60 -13.13
C TYR A 296 -1.09 18.41 -12.67
N VAL A 297 0.17 18.64 -12.36
CA VAL A 297 1.06 17.62 -11.77
C VAL A 297 1.48 18.09 -10.39
N PHE A 298 1.32 17.23 -9.39
CA PHE A 298 1.76 17.47 -8.02
C PHE A 298 2.75 16.38 -7.62
N LEU A 299 3.92 16.78 -7.12
CA LEU A 299 4.94 15.88 -6.59
C LEU A 299 5.11 16.14 -5.11
N SER A 300 4.81 15.14 -4.28
CA SER A 300 5.20 15.11 -2.87
C SER A 300 6.64 14.63 -2.75
N TYR A 301 7.49 15.44 -2.14
CA TYR A 301 8.89 15.11 -1.96
C TYR A 301 9.45 15.83 -0.72
N ASN A 302 10.49 15.28 -0.09
CA ASN A 302 11.09 15.90 1.07
C ASN A 302 12.54 16.35 0.81
N ASN A 303 13.10 17.12 1.73
CA ASN A 303 14.46 17.65 1.63
C ASN A 303 15.57 16.60 1.78
N GLU A 304 15.26 15.37 2.12
CA GLU A 304 16.22 14.26 2.26
C GLU A 304 16.23 13.34 1.02
N GLY A 305 15.46 13.68 0.00
CA GLY A 305 15.30 12.87 -1.19
C GLY A 305 16.55 12.80 -2.08
N LEU A 306 16.53 11.85 -3.03
CA LEU A 306 17.62 11.64 -3.98
C LEU A 306 17.69 12.70 -5.09
N LEU A 307 16.53 13.31 -5.43
CA LEU A 307 16.45 14.47 -6.33
C LEU A 307 16.69 15.75 -5.52
N THR A 308 17.45 16.66 -6.08
CA THR A 308 17.58 18.01 -5.53
C THR A 308 16.39 18.88 -5.95
N PHE A 309 16.19 20.01 -5.28
CA PHE A 309 15.18 21.00 -5.69
C PHE A 309 15.42 21.50 -7.10
N ASP A 310 16.69 21.77 -7.44
CA ASP A 310 17.07 22.21 -8.79
C ASP A 310 16.74 21.15 -9.85
N ASP A 311 16.99 19.87 -9.55
CA ASP A 311 16.61 18.78 -10.46
C ASP A 311 15.11 18.77 -10.73
N ILE A 312 14.29 18.89 -9.67
CA ILE A 312 12.82 18.89 -9.77
C ILE A 312 12.35 20.12 -10.54
N GLN A 313 12.81 21.31 -10.18
CA GLN A 313 12.45 22.56 -10.81
C GLN A 313 12.80 22.57 -12.31
N GLN A 314 14.06 22.25 -12.65
CA GLN A 314 14.52 22.21 -14.04
C GLN A 314 13.70 21.24 -14.92
N VAL A 315 13.31 20.11 -14.37
CA VAL A 315 12.49 19.13 -15.11
C VAL A 315 11.07 19.62 -15.30
N MET A 316 10.44 20.16 -14.24
CA MET A 316 9.02 20.56 -14.30
C MET A 316 8.82 21.86 -15.11
N GLU A 317 9.71 22.84 -15.00
CA GLU A 317 9.61 24.15 -15.72
C GLU A 317 9.63 24.00 -17.26
N ARG A 318 10.23 22.93 -17.78
CA ARG A 318 10.20 22.65 -19.22
C ARG A 318 8.80 22.44 -19.78
N ARG A 319 7.85 22.02 -18.93
CA ARG A 319 6.49 21.65 -19.34
C ARG A 319 5.43 22.68 -18.97
N GLY A 320 5.77 23.71 -18.19
CA GLY A 320 4.80 24.73 -17.82
C GLY A 320 5.19 25.58 -16.62
N ARG A 321 4.20 26.13 -15.94
CA ARG A 321 4.40 26.97 -14.74
C ARG A 321 4.64 26.08 -13.52
N TYR A 322 5.82 26.17 -12.96
CA TYR A 322 6.23 25.49 -11.73
C TYR A 322 6.05 26.38 -10.50
N GLY A 323 5.85 25.75 -9.36
CA GLY A 323 5.93 26.32 -8.03
C GLY A 323 5.95 25.24 -6.94
N ARG A 324 6.03 25.65 -5.68
CA ARG A 324 6.05 24.71 -4.55
C ARG A 324 5.38 25.29 -3.32
N PHE A 325 4.84 24.40 -2.51
CA PHE A 325 4.41 24.64 -1.15
C PHE A 325 5.33 23.87 -0.19
N GLU A 326 5.44 24.34 1.04
CA GLU A 326 6.24 23.67 2.06
C GLU A 326 5.49 23.62 3.40
N GLN A 327 5.72 22.54 4.14
CA GLN A 327 5.22 22.39 5.50
C GLN A 327 6.25 21.67 6.37
N ALA A 328 6.57 22.28 7.52
CA ALA A 328 7.34 21.60 8.55
C ALA A 328 6.55 20.42 9.10
N TYR A 329 7.16 19.25 9.13
CA TYR A 329 6.54 18.01 9.55
C TYR A 329 7.39 17.30 10.58
N SER A 330 6.74 16.86 11.68
CA SER A 330 7.42 16.05 12.69
C SER A 330 7.70 14.66 12.12
N ARG A 331 8.96 14.25 12.14
CA ARG A 331 9.39 12.95 11.61
C ARG A 331 8.64 11.81 12.30
N PHE A 332 8.08 10.89 11.53
CA PHE A 332 7.51 9.65 12.08
C PHE A 332 8.61 8.86 12.80
N GLN A 333 8.46 8.69 14.10
CA GLN A 333 9.34 7.85 14.92
C GLN A 333 8.69 6.49 15.10
N ALA A 334 9.27 5.46 14.48
CA ALA A 334 8.77 4.08 14.55
C ALA A 334 8.93 3.46 15.94
N ASP A 335 9.82 3.99 16.82
CA ASP A 335 10.11 3.48 18.16
C ASP A 335 10.43 4.61 19.14
N ARG A 336 10.22 4.35 20.45
CA ARG A 336 10.69 5.24 21.53
C ARG A 336 12.20 5.39 21.45
N PRO A 337 12.76 6.59 21.74
CA PRO A 337 14.20 6.81 21.72
C PRO A 337 14.88 5.84 22.70
N SER A 338 15.87 5.08 22.24
CA SER A 338 16.82 4.38 23.11
C SER A 338 18.08 5.22 23.23
N ALA A 339 18.74 5.17 24.38
CA ALA A 339 19.93 5.99 24.70
C ALA A 339 21.11 5.81 23.73
N GLU A 340 21.11 4.76 22.93
CA GLU A 340 22.19 4.46 21.97
C GLU A 340 21.95 4.97 20.53
N ARG A 341 20.79 5.58 20.24
CA ARG A 341 20.44 6.03 18.90
C ARG A 341 20.70 7.53 18.74
N LYS A 342 21.71 7.91 17.96
CA LYS A 342 21.92 9.32 17.55
C LYS A 342 20.67 9.80 16.81
N ILE A 343 19.92 10.70 17.43
CA ILE A 343 18.72 11.31 16.85
C ILE A 343 19.20 12.27 15.76
N LYS A 344 19.03 11.93 14.50
CA LYS A 344 19.03 12.90 13.40
C LYS A 344 17.80 13.79 13.56
N ALA A 345 17.88 15.05 13.13
CA ALA A 345 16.87 16.09 13.29
C ALA A 345 15.42 15.60 13.44
N THR A 346 14.71 16.10 14.46
CA THR A 346 13.32 15.70 14.82
C THR A 346 12.29 16.21 13.83
N GLN A 347 12.65 17.15 12.95
CA GLN A 347 11.80 17.75 11.94
C GLN A 347 12.33 17.48 10.54
N THR A 348 11.42 17.24 9.61
CA THR A 348 11.68 17.20 8.17
C THR A 348 10.70 18.15 7.50
N THR A 349 11.08 18.74 6.38
CA THR A 349 10.17 19.59 5.61
C THR A 349 9.63 18.77 4.43
N GLU A 350 8.33 18.68 4.35
CA GLU A 350 7.62 18.10 3.21
C GLU A 350 7.27 19.22 2.23
N TYR A 351 7.46 18.93 0.95
CA TYR A 351 7.18 19.84 -0.15
C TYR A 351 6.13 19.24 -1.08
N ILE A 352 5.23 20.08 -1.54
CA ILE A 352 4.38 19.77 -2.68
C ILE A 352 4.83 20.68 -3.83
N HIS A 353 5.57 20.10 -4.76
CA HIS A 353 5.91 20.76 -6.02
C HIS A 353 4.72 20.65 -6.96
N TYR A 354 4.40 21.71 -7.71
CA TYR A 354 3.34 21.66 -8.69
C TYR A 354 3.79 22.18 -10.05
N LEU A 355 3.15 21.65 -11.07
CA LEU A 355 3.29 22.07 -12.46
C LEU A 355 1.88 22.26 -13.04
N VAL A 356 1.64 23.44 -13.62
CA VAL A 356 0.49 23.67 -14.52
C VAL A 356 1.01 23.57 -15.92
N THR A 357 0.62 22.52 -16.65
CA THR A 357 1.11 22.28 -18.03
C THR A 357 0.60 23.34 -19.00
N LYS A 358 1.40 23.60 -20.03
CA LYS A 358 1.03 24.52 -21.12
C LYS A 358 -0.02 23.89 -22.01
#